data_49eba5f12a84ef883dcc469b3e47a78d
#
_entry.id   49eba5f12a84ef883dcc469b3e47a78d
#
_cell.length_a   1.000
_cell.length_b   1.000
_cell.length_c   1.000
_cell.angle_alpha   90.00
_cell.angle_beta   90.00
_cell.angle_gamma   90.00
#
_symmetry.space_group_name_H-M   'P 1'
#
loop_
_entity.id
_entity.type
_entity.pdbx_description
1 polymer ?
#
loop_
_entity_poly.entity_id
_entity_poly.type
_entity_poly.pdbx_seq_one_letter_code
_entity_poly.pdbx_strand_id
1 'polypeptide(L)'
;MDTTNIGVEMTNVEALISDNCYKVPSYQRHYSWNKESLKDFWDDLVDVMEGYQDSHFIGQVVTYVNNGVQEVIDGQQRLTTISILLAVVLNKIEDIFDDVDGKPKNKLLTTRANIEELLRWDETNPSLTLQEYETGDNSIDDYFRGIFEGRTDLNPNNKDIEPVKNIKTAFNSFSSLIEDYYKGKKIVFPTDKADVIVNIFKSLKSRFILSKVFTRKKEDAYIIYQSLNSKGTPLKASELIKSHVMLQVANSDDNEKKMVQKNWDKISTAFGNDSDKITTFIRVYWSAVKRVVTVNQLFRSISEGINDKNKTLLFLEDLSEVVDYYVAMENSLSNKKDKELFNDDTIESMLFILKKLGVSLHYPILFSMILRGTDKDTQRVVIYKILSVFIRHRTICGKGTNTLEKGYAKIAQNIWNQKISTGVEITTELDDELLKSDVEVKNAFQGLSKETKKKGEKRWTLIYLMYRLYKEYGDFENIELSQVGLDNLSVIHINKDISSDYVDYIGNYALVENKLKDMYGENDIYKSLSESRYSVNNTISTKLKNKEWDTQDIIERQNDMSNKVLGIW
;
A
#
# COMPACT_ATOMS: atom_id res chain seq x y z
N MET A 1 25.98 22.45 24.75
CA MET A 1 24.61 22.03 24.34
C MET A 1 24.76 21.22 23.07
N ASP A 2 24.69 19.92 23.20
CA ASP A 2 24.76 19.00 22.05
C ASP A 2 23.44 19.09 21.28
N THR A 3 23.47 19.73 20.13
CA THR A 3 22.27 20.02 19.33
C THR A 3 21.95 18.94 18.28
N THR A 4 22.73 17.87 18.21
CA THR A 4 22.49 16.79 17.26
C THR A 4 21.97 15.54 17.99
N ASN A 5 20.64 15.32 17.89
CA ASN A 5 20.03 14.07 18.37
C ASN A 5 20.38 12.86 17.50
N ILE A 6 21.21 13.02 16.48
CA ILE A 6 21.56 12.01 15.48
C ILE A 6 23.06 11.81 15.49
N GLY A 7 23.50 10.59 15.71
CA GLY A 7 24.89 10.17 15.56
C GLY A 7 25.06 9.26 14.35
N VAL A 8 26.18 9.40 13.64
CA VAL A 8 26.58 8.54 12.54
C VAL A 8 28.03 8.15 12.73
N GLU A 9 28.32 6.86 12.71
CA GLU A 9 29.67 6.33 12.86
C GLU A 9 29.92 5.15 11.93
N MET A 10 31.14 5.05 11.40
CA MET A 10 31.61 3.84 10.72
C MET A 10 32.17 2.91 11.77
N THR A 11 31.73 1.67 11.78
CA THR A 11 32.09 0.69 12.79
C THR A 11 32.30 -0.69 12.17
N ASN A 12 32.99 -1.57 12.86
CA ASN A 12 33.06 -2.98 12.50
C ASN A 12 32.06 -3.80 13.33
N VAL A 13 31.93 -5.08 13.04
CA VAL A 13 30.98 -5.98 13.73
C VAL A 13 31.28 -6.06 15.24
N GLU A 14 32.57 -6.10 15.64
CA GLU A 14 32.94 -6.13 17.04
C GLU A 14 32.43 -4.90 17.79
N ALA A 15 32.83 -3.70 17.36
CA ALA A 15 32.42 -2.46 18.02
C ALA A 15 30.90 -2.15 17.85
N LEU A 16 30.25 -2.70 16.82
CA LEU A 16 28.80 -2.58 16.68
C LEU A 16 28.08 -3.33 17.78
N ILE A 17 28.50 -4.60 18.06
CA ILE A 17 27.78 -5.51 18.96
C ILE A 17 28.24 -5.33 20.42
N SER A 18 29.55 -5.14 20.66
CA SER A 18 30.07 -4.92 21.99
C SER A 18 29.41 -3.72 22.66
N ASP A 19 29.09 -3.85 23.93
CA ASP A 19 28.49 -2.80 24.76
C ASP A 19 27.11 -2.29 24.28
N ASN A 20 26.44 -3.03 23.38
CA ASN A 20 25.12 -2.66 22.88
C ASN A 20 24.11 -3.82 23.04
N CYS A 21 22.91 -3.48 23.52
CA CYS A 21 21.76 -4.37 23.52
C CYS A 21 20.80 -3.94 22.42
N TYR A 22 20.61 -4.79 21.44
CA TYR A 22 19.69 -4.56 20.32
C TYR A 22 18.38 -5.30 20.54
N LYS A 23 17.27 -4.62 20.24
CA LYS A 23 15.95 -5.23 20.21
C LYS A 23 15.31 -5.00 18.86
N VAL A 24 14.84 -6.05 18.22
CA VAL A 24 14.01 -5.97 17.02
C VAL A 24 12.55 -5.79 17.46
N PRO A 25 11.92 -4.65 17.15
CA PRO A 25 10.53 -4.41 17.54
C PRO A 25 9.55 -5.34 16.81
N SER A 26 8.38 -5.60 17.42
CA SER A 26 7.35 -6.49 16.89
C SER A 26 6.76 -6.08 15.52
N TYR A 27 6.88 -4.81 15.15
CA TYR A 27 6.42 -4.29 13.86
C TYR A 27 7.39 -4.54 12.70
N GLN A 28 8.65 -4.93 12.99
CA GLN A 28 9.61 -5.29 11.96
C GLN A 28 9.23 -6.64 11.34
N ARG A 29 9.54 -6.80 10.03
CA ARG A 29 9.36 -8.11 9.39
C ARG A 29 10.26 -9.14 10.06
N HIS A 30 9.81 -10.37 10.11
CA HIS A 30 10.62 -11.48 10.59
C HIS A 30 11.84 -11.75 9.70
N TYR A 31 12.78 -12.52 10.22
CA TYR A 31 13.95 -12.92 9.46
C TYR A 31 13.55 -13.66 8.17
N SER A 32 14.09 -13.24 7.03
CA SER A 32 13.63 -13.67 5.71
C SER A 32 14.72 -13.81 4.65
N TRP A 33 16.02 -13.75 5.01
CA TRP A 33 17.07 -14.00 4.04
C TRP A 33 16.99 -15.42 3.47
N ASN A 34 17.07 -15.52 2.15
CA ASN A 34 17.06 -16.76 1.41
C ASN A 34 18.50 -17.29 1.20
N LYS A 35 18.61 -18.49 0.62
CA LYS A 35 19.91 -19.14 0.38
C LYS A 35 20.84 -18.34 -0.52
N GLU A 36 20.30 -17.56 -1.46
CA GLU A 36 21.08 -16.71 -2.36
C GLU A 36 21.74 -15.57 -1.57
N SER A 37 20.97 -14.81 -0.78
CA SER A 37 21.51 -13.74 0.08
C SER A 37 22.53 -14.25 1.09
N LEU A 38 22.33 -15.48 1.62
CA LEU A 38 23.29 -16.11 2.55
C LEU A 38 24.58 -16.48 1.83
N LYS A 39 24.47 -16.98 0.60
CA LYS A 39 25.61 -17.32 -0.22
C LYS A 39 26.41 -16.07 -0.62
N ASP A 40 25.74 -14.99 -1.03
CA ASP A 40 26.40 -13.72 -1.35
C ASP A 40 27.18 -13.20 -0.14
N PHE A 41 26.56 -13.20 1.05
CA PHE A 41 27.23 -12.80 2.31
C PHE A 41 28.44 -13.67 2.63
N TRP A 42 28.35 -14.98 2.38
CA TRP A 42 29.45 -15.91 2.56
C TRP A 42 30.59 -15.69 1.55
N ASP A 43 30.26 -15.48 0.28
CA ASP A 43 31.23 -15.22 -0.77
C ASP A 43 32.03 -13.93 -0.49
N ASP A 44 31.35 -12.86 -0.04
CA ASP A 44 31.98 -11.62 0.42
C ASP A 44 32.93 -11.87 1.61
N LEU A 45 32.55 -12.76 2.54
CA LEU A 45 33.41 -13.12 3.68
C LEU A 45 34.62 -13.92 3.21
N VAL A 46 34.48 -14.83 2.27
CA VAL A 46 35.59 -15.60 1.69
C VAL A 46 36.56 -14.66 0.96
N ASP A 47 36.08 -13.68 0.20
CA ASP A 47 36.93 -12.68 -0.46
C ASP A 47 37.80 -11.90 0.55
N VAL A 48 37.24 -11.55 1.71
CA VAL A 48 37.99 -10.91 2.80
C VAL A 48 38.96 -11.88 3.44
N MET A 49 38.59 -13.14 3.67
CA MET A 49 39.43 -14.18 4.26
C MET A 49 40.65 -14.52 3.39
N GLU A 50 40.44 -14.58 2.08
CA GLU A 50 41.46 -14.89 1.08
C GLU A 50 42.35 -13.67 0.73
N GLY A 51 41.97 -12.46 1.21
CA GLY A 51 42.71 -11.23 0.96
C GLY A 51 42.46 -10.60 -0.41
N TYR A 52 41.39 -10.99 -1.12
CA TYR A 52 40.95 -10.31 -2.34
C TYR A 52 40.38 -8.92 -2.03
N GLN A 53 39.88 -8.74 -0.80
CA GLN A 53 39.41 -7.45 -0.26
C GLN A 53 40.01 -7.24 1.14
N ASP A 54 40.43 -6.02 1.45
CA ASP A 54 40.91 -5.67 2.79
C ASP A 54 39.77 -5.62 3.82
N SER A 55 38.60 -5.15 3.40
CA SER A 55 37.38 -5.06 4.22
C SER A 55 36.16 -5.07 3.29
N HIS A 56 35.01 -5.45 3.85
CA HIS A 56 33.74 -5.44 3.13
C HIS A 56 32.72 -4.56 3.84
N PHE A 57 32.04 -3.66 3.10
CA PHE A 57 30.98 -2.81 3.62
C PHE A 57 29.63 -3.48 3.44
N ILE A 58 29.02 -3.95 4.54
CA ILE A 58 27.76 -4.70 4.53
C ILE A 58 26.49 -3.82 4.65
N GLY A 59 26.66 -2.49 4.67
CA GLY A 59 25.54 -1.55 4.71
C GLY A 59 25.41 -0.82 6.05
N GLN A 60 24.19 -0.44 6.40
CA GLN A 60 23.92 0.39 7.57
C GLN A 60 23.05 -0.33 8.60
N VAL A 61 23.15 0.12 9.85
CA VAL A 61 22.23 -0.21 10.95
C VAL A 61 21.69 1.09 11.50
N VAL A 62 20.36 1.25 11.50
CA VAL A 62 19.69 2.44 12.05
C VAL A 62 18.96 2.05 13.32
N THR A 63 19.22 2.77 14.41
CA THR A 63 18.65 2.48 15.72
C THR A 63 18.05 3.70 16.39
N TYR A 64 17.07 3.45 17.22
CA TYR A 64 16.52 4.39 18.18
C TYR A 64 16.95 3.97 19.58
N VAL A 65 17.60 4.88 20.30
CA VAL A 65 18.10 4.60 21.67
C VAL A 65 16.99 4.88 22.69
N ASN A 66 16.51 3.84 23.35
CA ASN A 66 15.47 3.90 24.37
C ASN A 66 15.95 3.23 25.67
N ASN A 67 16.18 4.01 26.73
CA ASN A 67 16.61 3.51 28.04
C ASN A 67 17.82 2.57 27.99
N GLY A 68 18.80 2.87 27.15
CA GLY A 68 20.01 2.06 26.99
C GLY A 68 19.88 0.88 26.02
N VAL A 69 18.67 0.54 25.60
CA VAL A 69 18.41 -0.47 24.56
C VAL A 69 18.33 0.19 23.20
N GLN A 70 18.93 -0.41 22.19
CA GLN A 70 18.88 0.05 20.81
C GLN A 70 17.78 -0.67 20.03
N GLU A 71 16.62 -0.02 19.85
CA GLU A 71 15.57 -0.54 18.97
C GLU A 71 16.02 -0.44 17.52
N VAL A 72 16.05 -1.58 16.82
CA VAL A 72 16.53 -1.67 15.43
C VAL A 72 15.43 -1.18 14.48
N ILE A 73 15.70 -0.11 13.77
CA ILE A 73 14.80 0.44 12.71
C ILE A 73 15.20 -0.09 11.34
N ASP A 74 16.50 -0.28 11.09
CA ASP A 74 17.02 -0.94 9.89
C ASP A 74 18.25 -1.76 10.22
N GLY A 75 18.53 -2.77 9.40
CA GLY A 75 19.69 -3.64 9.55
C GLY A 75 19.42 -4.91 10.37
N GLN A 76 18.19 -5.17 10.79
CA GLN A 76 17.85 -6.37 11.57
C GLN A 76 18.27 -7.67 10.86
N GLN A 77 18.04 -7.80 9.55
CA GLN A 77 18.42 -9.00 8.79
C GLN A 77 19.93 -9.26 8.87
N ARG A 78 20.74 -8.19 8.79
CA ARG A 78 22.20 -8.24 8.89
C ARG A 78 22.64 -8.64 10.28
N LEU A 79 22.11 -8.00 11.33
CA LEU A 79 22.41 -8.34 12.71
C LEU A 79 22.07 -9.79 13.03
N THR A 80 20.89 -10.25 12.62
CA THR A 80 20.46 -11.64 12.80
C THR A 80 21.37 -12.61 12.05
N THR A 81 21.75 -12.30 10.80
CA THR A 81 22.64 -13.15 9.99
C THR A 81 24.04 -13.25 10.60
N ILE A 82 24.60 -12.12 11.06
CA ILE A 82 25.90 -12.11 11.76
C ILE A 82 25.84 -13.01 13.01
N SER A 83 24.80 -12.86 13.83
CA SER A 83 24.65 -13.67 15.04
C SER A 83 24.47 -15.16 14.72
N ILE A 84 23.71 -15.52 13.67
CA ILE A 84 23.57 -16.92 13.24
C ILE A 84 24.94 -17.47 12.79
N LEU A 85 25.72 -16.71 12.01
CA LEU A 85 27.04 -17.18 11.60
C LEU A 85 27.99 -17.37 12.80
N LEU A 86 27.96 -16.47 13.78
CA LEU A 86 28.73 -16.63 15.03
C LEU A 86 28.31 -17.92 15.78
N ALA A 87 27.01 -18.24 15.83
CA ALA A 87 26.54 -19.49 16.42
C ALA A 87 27.01 -20.73 15.64
N VAL A 88 27.05 -20.65 14.29
CA VAL A 88 27.61 -21.74 13.46
C VAL A 88 29.10 -21.90 13.73
N VAL A 89 29.86 -20.81 13.90
CA VAL A 89 31.28 -20.87 14.24
C VAL A 89 31.47 -21.53 15.60
N LEU A 90 30.63 -21.22 16.61
CA LEU A 90 30.65 -21.92 17.90
C LEU A 90 30.45 -23.44 17.76
N ASN A 91 29.45 -23.83 16.98
CA ASN A 91 29.16 -25.25 16.71
C ASN A 91 30.33 -25.92 15.99
N LYS A 92 30.97 -25.26 15.01
CA LYS A 92 32.17 -25.79 14.35
C LYS A 92 33.39 -25.90 15.25
N ILE A 93 33.50 -25.04 16.26
CA ILE A 93 34.52 -25.19 17.32
C ILE A 93 34.26 -26.48 18.09
N GLU A 94 33.03 -26.73 18.56
CA GLU A 94 32.66 -27.95 19.28
C GLU A 94 32.94 -29.21 18.46
N ASP A 95 32.64 -29.21 17.17
CA ASP A 95 32.83 -30.35 16.26
C ASP A 95 34.28 -30.87 16.21
N ILE A 96 35.28 -29.99 16.45
CA ILE A 96 36.71 -30.36 16.33
C ILE A 96 37.51 -30.16 17.61
N PHE A 97 36.88 -29.69 18.69
CA PHE A 97 37.57 -29.24 19.90
C PHE A 97 38.43 -30.34 20.56
N ASP A 98 37.93 -31.57 20.58
CA ASP A 98 38.61 -32.70 21.19
C ASP A 98 39.68 -33.34 20.26
N ASP A 99 39.64 -32.99 18.98
CA ASP A 99 40.58 -33.48 17.96
C ASP A 99 41.82 -32.62 17.79
N VAL A 100 41.93 -31.51 18.57
CA VAL A 100 43.06 -30.57 18.50
C VAL A 100 43.67 -30.31 19.87
N ASP A 101 44.99 -30.10 19.90
CA ASP A 101 45.73 -29.82 21.09
C ASP A 101 46.67 -28.60 20.94
N GLY A 102 47.23 -28.13 22.06
CA GLY A 102 48.26 -27.08 22.08
C GLY A 102 47.79 -25.72 21.56
N LYS A 103 48.56 -25.09 20.66
CA LYS A 103 48.25 -23.75 20.13
C LYS A 103 46.94 -23.64 19.37
N PRO A 104 46.55 -24.58 18.49
CA PRO A 104 45.25 -24.55 17.82
C PRO A 104 44.10 -24.58 18.83
N LYS A 105 44.12 -25.45 19.83
CA LYS A 105 43.12 -25.52 20.91
C LYS A 105 42.97 -24.21 21.67
N ASN A 106 44.09 -23.58 22.03
CA ASN A 106 44.07 -22.29 22.70
C ASN A 106 43.49 -21.17 21.86
N LYS A 107 43.75 -21.17 20.53
CA LYS A 107 43.12 -20.23 19.62
C LYS A 107 41.58 -20.43 19.54
N LEU A 108 41.12 -21.69 19.51
CA LEU A 108 39.68 -22.01 19.53
C LEU A 108 39.03 -21.56 20.85
N LEU A 109 39.66 -21.81 22.01
CA LEU A 109 39.16 -21.35 23.31
C LEU A 109 39.01 -19.83 23.36
N THR A 110 40.02 -19.09 22.90
CA THR A 110 39.97 -17.63 22.84
C THR A 110 38.86 -17.15 21.87
N THR A 111 38.72 -17.80 20.71
CA THR A 111 37.69 -17.47 19.72
C THR A 111 36.31 -17.74 20.29
N ARG A 112 36.10 -18.89 20.95
CA ARG A 112 34.86 -19.23 21.64
C ARG A 112 34.48 -18.18 22.67
N ALA A 113 35.39 -17.83 23.58
CA ALA A 113 35.12 -16.83 24.62
C ALA A 113 34.74 -15.46 24.03
N ASN A 114 35.44 -15.01 22.99
CA ASN A 114 35.11 -13.75 22.31
C ASN A 114 33.74 -13.79 21.62
N ILE A 115 33.34 -14.92 21.01
CA ILE A 115 32.02 -15.06 20.39
C ILE A 115 30.92 -15.06 21.45
N GLU A 116 31.12 -15.80 22.54
CA GLU A 116 30.18 -15.84 23.66
C GLU A 116 29.98 -14.44 24.28
N GLU A 117 31.04 -13.65 24.41
CA GLU A 117 31.00 -12.26 24.86
C GLU A 117 30.22 -11.37 23.88
N LEU A 118 30.45 -11.50 22.58
CA LEU A 118 29.71 -10.73 21.56
C LEU A 118 28.21 -11.09 21.49
N LEU A 119 27.85 -12.34 21.77
CA LEU A 119 26.44 -12.79 21.72
C LEU A 119 25.66 -12.46 22.99
N ARG A 120 26.34 -12.06 24.08
CA ARG A 120 25.73 -11.69 25.36
C ARG A 120 26.03 -10.26 25.71
N TRP A 121 25.00 -9.50 26.03
CA TRP A 121 25.17 -8.14 26.54
C TRP A 121 25.49 -8.12 28.05
N ASP A 122 24.83 -9.00 28.80
CA ASP A 122 25.13 -9.27 30.21
C ASP A 122 24.93 -10.78 30.51
N GLU A 123 25.05 -11.18 31.79
CA GLU A 123 24.92 -12.59 32.20
C GLU A 123 23.58 -13.24 31.83
N THR A 124 22.53 -12.43 31.65
CA THR A 124 21.16 -12.89 31.42
C THR A 124 20.58 -12.52 30.06
N ASN A 125 21.09 -11.46 29.43
CA ASN A 125 20.53 -10.90 28.21
C ASN A 125 21.45 -11.08 27.00
N PRO A 126 20.91 -11.46 25.85
CA PRO A 126 21.66 -11.51 24.60
C PRO A 126 21.92 -10.09 24.06
N SER A 127 22.95 -9.95 23.24
CA SER A 127 23.22 -8.71 22.51
C SER A 127 22.15 -8.37 21.47
N LEU A 128 21.39 -9.36 20.99
CA LEU A 128 20.28 -9.19 20.07
C LEU A 128 19.07 -10.00 20.53
N THR A 129 17.93 -9.34 20.71
CA THR A 129 16.63 -9.94 20.97
C THR A 129 15.75 -9.79 19.72
N LEU A 130 15.18 -10.91 19.25
CA LEU A 130 14.26 -10.91 18.11
C LEU A 130 12.83 -10.56 18.54
N GLN A 131 12.00 -10.17 17.57
CA GLN A 131 10.61 -9.83 17.81
C GLN A 131 9.74 -11.05 18.15
N GLU A 132 8.67 -10.80 18.89
CA GLU A 132 7.60 -11.78 19.14
C GLU A 132 6.94 -12.20 17.82
N TYR A 133 6.53 -13.48 17.71
CA TYR A 133 5.76 -13.98 16.56
C TYR A 133 4.33 -13.46 16.58
N GLU A 134 3.69 -13.61 17.75
CA GLU A 134 2.40 -13.01 18.10
C GLU A 134 2.56 -12.33 19.47
N THR A 135 1.60 -11.51 19.87
CA THR A 135 1.69 -10.81 21.16
C THR A 135 1.85 -11.82 22.32
N GLY A 136 3.01 -11.78 22.97
CA GLY A 136 3.39 -12.69 24.06
C GLY A 136 3.96 -14.03 23.60
N ASP A 137 4.16 -14.27 22.30
CA ASP A 137 4.81 -15.46 21.76
C ASP A 137 6.29 -15.17 21.42
N ASN A 138 7.18 -15.59 22.28
CA ASN A 138 8.63 -15.45 22.14
C ASN A 138 9.31 -16.61 21.40
N SER A 139 8.55 -17.49 20.75
CA SER A 139 9.07 -18.72 20.13
C SER A 139 10.21 -18.49 19.13
N ILE A 140 10.23 -17.35 18.43
CA ILE A 140 11.31 -16.99 17.50
C ILE A 140 12.60 -16.68 18.29
N ASP A 141 12.50 -15.84 19.31
CA ASP A 141 13.65 -15.45 20.13
C ASP A 141 14.18 -16.62 20.95
N ASP A 142 13.30 -17.47 21.51
CA ASP A 142 13.65 -18.69 22.22
C ASP A 142 14.40 -19.68 21.31
N TYR A 143 13.95 -19.85 20.08
CA TYR A 143 14.67 -20.67 19.09
C TYR A 143 16.02 -20.05 18.73
N PHE A 144 16.04 -18.74 18.48
CA PHE A 144 17.26 -18.03 18.13
C PHE A 144 18.31 -18.11 19.25
N ARG A 145 17.92 -17.95 20.52
CA ARG A 145 18.80 -18.16 21.67
C ARG A 145 19.28 -19.60 21.78
N GLY A 146 18.41 -20.56 21.56
CA GLY A 146 18.73 -21.97 21.65
C GLY A 146 19.82 -22.43 20.70
N ILE A 147 19.97 -21.81 19.51
CA ILE A 147 21.09 -22.15 18.61
C ILE A 147 22.46 -21.71 19.16
N PHE A 148 22.53 -20.69 20.03
CA PHE A 148 23.74 -20.27 20.69
C PHE A 148 24.12 -21.18 21.87
N GLU A 149 23.12 -21.79 22.50
CA GLU A 149 23.29 -22.68 23.64
C GLU A 149 23.49 -24.14 23.21
N GLY A 150 23.63 -24.41 21.89
CA GLY A 150 23.79 -25.75 21.36
C GLY A 150 22.60 -26.66 21.60
N ARG A 151 21.43 -26.11 21.92
CA ARG A 151 20.19 -26.85 22.11
C ARG A 151 19.63 -27.29 20.77
N THR A 152 19.72 -28.57 20.44
CA THR A 152 19.23 -29.16 19.19
C THR A 152 17.78 -29.61 19.25
N ASP A 153 17.19 -29.68 20.46
CA ASP A 153 15.87 -30.24 20.77
C ASP A 153 14.80 -29.18 21.09
N LEU A 154 15.00 -27.97 20.55
CA LEU A 154 14.08 -26.85 20.73
C LEU A 154 12.66 -27.22 20.30
N ASN A 155 11.76 -27.07 21.24
CA ASN A 155 10.35 -27.44 21.33
C ASN A 155 9.67 -27.80 19.97
N PRO A 156 9.18 -29.04 19.80
CA PRO A 156 8.54 -29.49 18.55
C PRO A 156 7.33 -28.67 18.12
N ASN A 157 6.68 -27.97 19.03
CA ASN A 157 5.48 -27.16 18.73
C ASN A 157 5.78 -25.88 17.92
N ASN A 158 7.02 -25.40 17.87
CA ASN A 158 7.41 -24.16 17.20
C ASN A 158 8.17 -24.39 15.87
N LYS A 159 8.33 -25.66 15.45
CA LYS A 159 9.12 -26.01 14.24
C LYS A 159 8.50 -25.57 12.92
N ASP A 160 7.22 -25.24 12.91
CA ASP A 160 6.48 -25.00 11.68
C ASP A 160 6.23 -23.53 11.34
N ILE A 161 6.60 -22.58 12.19
CA ILE A 161 6.50 -21.17 11.86
C ILE A 161 7.61 -20.74 10.91
N GLU A 162 7.24 -19.99 9.88
CA GLU A 162 8.15 -19.58 8.80
C GLU A 162 9.42 -18.87 9.26
N PRO A 163 9.39 -17.94 10.23
CA PRO A 163 10.60 -17.30 10.73
C PRO A 163 11.61 -18.26 11.36
N VAL A 164 11.15 -19.25 12.12
CA VAL A 164 12.02 -20.30 12.70
C VAL A 164 12.63 -21.17 11.60
N LYS A 165 11.85 -21.53 10.56
CA LYS A 165 12.38 -22.25 9.38
C LYS A 165 13.47 -21.46 8.68
N ASN A 166 13.32 -20.14 8.56
CA ASN A 166 14.32 -19.27 7.92
C ASN A 166 15.61 -19.20 8.73
N ILE A 167 15.54 -19.06 10.07
CA ILE A 167 16.71 -19.08 10.96
C ILE A 167 17.42 -20.44 10.86
N LYS A 168 16.67 -21.55 10.90
CA LYS A 168 17.22 -22.91 10.74
C LYS A 168 17.89 -23.09 9.38
N THR A 169 17.25 -22.59 8.31
CA THR A 169 17.81 -22.64 6.96
C THR A 169 19.13 -21.86 6.88
N ALA A 170 19.22 -20.68 7.52
CA ALA A 170 20.44 -19.89 7.55
C ALA A 170 21.56 -20.61 8.29
N PHE A 171 21.27 -21.16 9.47
CA PHE A 171 22.24 -21.94 10.26
C PHE A 171 22.80 -23.12 9.46
N ASN A 172 21.92 -23.94 8.87
CA ASN A 172 22.31 -25.10 8.07
C ASN A 172 23.07 -24.70 6.80
N SER A 173 22.69 -23.57 6.17
CA SER A 173 23.36 -23.08 4.97
C SER A 173 24.80 -22.66 5.29
N PHE A 174 25.05 -21.88 6.34
CA PHE A 174 26.41 -21.52 6.72
C PHE A 174 27.23 -22.75 7.16
N SER A 175 26.65 -23.68 7.90
CA SER A 175 27.34 -24.91 8.26
C SER A 175 27.77 -25.70 7.00
N SER A 176 26.90 -25.79 6.00
CA SER A 176 27.21 -26.44 4.71
C SER A 176 28.28 -25.69 3.93
N LEU A 177 28.19 -24.36 3.85
CA LEU A 177 29.16 -23.51 3.14
C LEU A 177 30.57 -23.61 3.74
N ILE A 178 30.69 -23.73 5.08
CA ILE A 178 31.99 -23.98 5.73
C ILE A 178 32.54 -25.36 5.34
N GLU A 179 31.70 -26.40 5.33
CA GLU A 179 32.13 -27.74 4.90
C GLU A 179 32.54 -27.78 3.43
N ASP A 180 31.83 -27.08 2.57
CA ASP A 180 32.15 -26.99 1.15
C ASP A 180 33.44 -26.19 0.92
N TYR A 181 33.70 -25.17 1.73
CA TYR A 181 34.99 -24.46 1.74
C TYR A 181 36.13 -25.40 2.12
N TYR A 182 35.97 -26.23 3.17
CA TYR A 182 36.98 -27.23 3.52
C TYR A 182 37.27 -28.19 2.39
N LYS A 183 36.23 -28.72 1.73
CA LYS A 183 36.37 -29.62 0.58
C LYS A 183 37.07 -28.94 -0.59
N GLY A 184 36.65 -27.73 -0.94
CA GLY A 184 37.21 -26.96 -2.05
C GLY A 184 38.69 -26.64 -1.87
N LYS A 185 39.10 -26.34 -0.64
CA LYS A 185 40.51 -26.09 -0.26
C LYS A 185 41.28 -27.35 0.12
N LYS A 186 40.65 -28.53 0.10
CA LYS A 186 41.24 -29.82 0.53
C LYS A 186 41.77 -29.80 1.98
N ILE A 187 41.04 -29.12 2.89
CA ILE A 187 41.36 -29.00 4.29
C ILE A 187 40.77 -30.22 5.02
N VAL A 188 41.64 -31.14 5.49
CA VAL A 188 41.23 -32.40 6.10
C VAL A 188 41.56 -32.44 7.57
N PHE A 189 42.72 -31.88 7.96
CA PHE A 189 43.23 -31.98 9.34
C PHE A 189 42.46 -31.04 10.27
N PRO A 190 42.14 -31.49 11.50
CA PRO A 190 41.47 -30.66 12.52
C PRO A 190 42.21 -29.36 12.83
N THR A 191 43.54 -29.36 12.83
CA THR A 191 44.38 -28.18 13.04
C THR A 191 44.21 -27.12 11.98
N ASP A 192 44.07 -27.52 10.71
CA ASP A 192 43.87 -26.60 9.59
C ASP A 192 42.42 -26.06 9.59
N LYS A 193 41.44 -26.92 9.94
CA LYS A 193 40.06 -26.48 10.17
C LYS A 193 39.98 -25.44 11.29
N ALA A 194 40.73 -25.63 12.40
CA ALA A 194 40.81 -24.66 13.48
C ALA A 194 41.33 -23.29 13.01
N ASP A 195 42.35 -23.25 12.16
CA ASP A 195 42.87 -21.98 11.63
C ASP A 195 41.84 -21.30 10.69
N VAL A 196 41.06 -22.05 9.89
CA VAL A 196 39.95 -21.52 9.09
C VAL A 196 38.86 -20.94 9.98
N ILE A 197 38.41 -21.66 11.01
CA ILE A 197 37.38 -21.19 11.95
C ILE A 197 37.80 -19.87 12.59
N VAL A 198 39.05 -19.79 13.07
CA VAL A 198 39.61 -18.56 13.63
C VAL A 198 39.67 -17.43 12.62
N ASN A 199 39.97 -17.73 11.34
CA ASN A 199 40.00 -16.73 10.27
C ASN A 199 38.60 -16.22 9.89
N ILE A 200 37.58 -17.10 9.83
CA ILE A 200 36.18 -16.72 9.64
C ILE A 200 35.79 -15.69 10.72
N PHE A 201 36.00 -16.01 11.99
CA PHE A 201 35.67 -15.11 13.09
C PHE A 201 36.43 -13.78 13.02
N LYS A 202 37.76 -13.80 12.83
CA LYS A 202 38.58 -12.59 12.75
C LYS A 202 38.15 -11.68 11.58
N SER A 203 37.91 -12.26 10.42
CA SER A 203 37.50 -11.52 9.23
C SER A 203 36.11 -10.88 9.43
N LEU A 204 35.13 -11.65 9.94
CA LEU A 204 33.80 -11.15 10.24
C LEU A 204 33.84 -10.01 11.27
N LYS A 205 34.50 -10.21 12.41
CA LYS A 205 34.45 -9.25 13.52
C LYS A 205 35.16 -7.93 13.23
N SER A 206 36.28 -7.96 12.51
CA SER A 206 37.18 -6.79 12.38
C SER A 206 37.15 -6.14 10.99
N ARG A 207 36.84 -6.90 9.94
CA ARG A 207 36.94 -6.46 8.54
C ARG A 207 35.58 -6.29 7.84
N PHE A 208 34.48 -6.69 8.48
CA PHE A 208 33.14 -6.33 8.04
C PHE A 208 32.75 -4.99 8.67
N ILE A 209 32.52 -4.01 7.80
CA ILE A 209 32.29 -2.61 8.17
C ILE A 209 30.84 -2.23 7.92
N LEU A 210 30.27 -1.46 8.86
CA LEU A 210 28.91 -0.95 8.78
C LEU A 210 28.89 0.55 9.08
N SER A 211 27.84 1.22 8.61
CA SER A 211 27.48 2.54 9.09
C SER A 211 26.40 2.39 10.18
N LYS A 212 26.73 2.75 11.42
CA LYS A 212 25.77 2.84 12.52
C LYS A 212 25.20 4.24 12.58
N VAL A 213 23.87 4.36 12.44
CA VAL A 213 23.12 5.60 12.59
C VAL A 213 22.21 5.44 13.79
N PHE A 214 22.31 6.32 14.75
CA PHE A 214 21.50 6.25 15.96
C PHE A 214 20.91 7.61 16.34
N THR A 215 19.75 7.58 16.95
CA THR A 215 19.05 8.78 17.43
C THR A 215 18.31 8.49 18.73
N ARG A 216 18.04 9.55 19.51
CA ARG A 216 17.23 9.49 20.72
C ARG A 216 15.76 9.83 20.46
N LYS A 217 15.40 10.18 19.22
CA LYS A 217 14.02 10.44 18.80
C LYS A 217 13.61 9.40 17.77
N LYS A 218 12.52 8.70 18.05
CA LYS A 218 12.02 7.62 17.21
C LYS A 218 11.60 8.13 15.83
N GLU A 219 10.99 9.30 15.76
CA GLU A 219 10.56 9.96 14.52
C GLU A 219 11.77 10.27 13.61
N ASP A 220 12.87 10.75 14.20
CA ASP A 220 14.09 11.03 13.44
C ASP A 220 14.71 9.75 12.88
N ALA A 221 14.69 8.64 13.63
CA ALA A 221 15.17 7.34 13.14
C ALA A 221 14.40 6.88 11.90
N TYR A 222 13.09 7.06 11.87
CA TYR A 222 12.27 6.72 10.71
C TYR A 222 12.51 7.63 9.50
N ILE A 223 12.69 8.93 9.73
CA ILE A 223 13.01 9.90 8.66
C ILE A 223 14.37 9.55 8.03
N ILE A 224 15.36 9.26 8.87
CA ILE A 224 16.70 8.85 8.41
C ILE A 224 16.60 7.57 7.59
N TYR A 225 15.90 6.57 8.12
CA TYR A 225 15.68 5.31 7.42
C TYR A 225 15.04 5.51 6.04
N GLN A 226 13.98 6.32 5.94
CA GLN A 226 13.34 6.64 4.65
C GLN A 226 14.31 7.34 3.69
N SER A 227 15.16 8.22 4.22
CA SER A 227 16.11 8.99 3.40
C SER A 227 17.26 8.12 2.87
N LEU A 228 17.73 7.16 3.68
CA LEU A 228 18.87 6.31 3.35
C LEU A 228 18.50 5.09 2.48
N ASN A 229 17.26 4.61 2.57
CA ASN A 229 16.80 3.43 1.81
C ASN A 229 16.32 3.73 0.38
N SER A 230 16.88 4.73 -0.27
CA SER A 230 16.59 4.99 -1.69
C SER A 230 16.98 3.84 -2.64
N LYS A 231 17.70 2.83 -2.18
CA LYS A 231 18.17 1.65 -2.95
C LYS A 231 17.68 0.29 -2.44
N GLY A 232 16.98 0.23 -1.28
CA GLY A 232 16.40 -1.01 -0.72
C GLY A 232 14.87 -1.02 -0.79
N THR A 233 14.22 -2.05 -0.22
CA THR A 233 12.75 -2.06 -0.04
C THR A 233 12.42 -1.23 1.21
N PRO A 234 11.98 0.03 1.08
CA PRO A 234 11.69 0.89 2.23
C PRO A 234 10.49 0.33 2.99
N LEU A 235 10.49 0.50 4.33
CA LEU A 235 9.27 0.30 5.11
C LEU A 235 8.15 1.19 4.56
N LYS A 236 6.99 0.60 4.35
CA LYS A 236 5.83 1.34 3.88
C LYS A 236 5.26 2.21 5.00
N ALA A 237 4.59 3.30 4.63
CA ALA A 237 4.00 4.19 5.63
C ALA A 237 3.03 3.47 6.57
N SER A 238 2.30 2.46 6.08
CA SER A 238 1.40 1.63 6.90
C SER A 238 2.12 0.83 7.98
N GLU A 239 3.33 0.33 7.70
CA GLU A 239 4.14 -0.42 8.68
C GLU A 239 4.63 0.51 9.80
N LEU A 240 5.04 1.72 9.44
CA LEU A 240 5.43 2.76 10.39
C LEU A 240 4.24 3.20 11.26
N ILE A 241 3.07 3.36 10.65
CA ILE A 241 1.83 3.72 11.35
C ILE A 241 1.43 2.59 12.32
N LYS A 242 1.48 1.31 11.88
CA LYS A 242 1.26 0.15 12.75
C LYS A 242 2.12 0.24 14.00
N SER A 243 3.42 0.39 13.79
CA SER A 243 4.38 0.52 14.89
C SER A 243 4.03 1.66 15.85
N HIS A 244 3.70 2.83 15.28
CA HIS A 244 3.36 4.01 16.08
C HIS A 244 2.12 3.77 16.94
N VAL A 245 1.03 3.24 16.38
CA VAL A 245 -0.22 3.01 17.12
C VAL A 245 -0.06 1.93 18.19
N MET A 246 0.71 0.86 17.92
CA MET A 246 1.02 -0.17 18.94
C MET A 246 1.84 0.42 20.10
N LEU A 247 2.77 1.32 19.82
CA LEU A 247 3.58 1.98 20.85
C LEU A 247 2.71 2.88 21.76
N GLN A 248 1.73 3.62 21.21
CA GLN A 248 0.87 4.51 21.99
C GLN A 248 0.06 3.75 23.07
N VAL A 249 -0.17 2.46 22.85
CA VAL A 249 -0.90 1.59 23.80
C VAL A 249 0.01 0.60 24.55
N ALA A 250 1.31 0.69 24.41
CA ALA A 250 2.25 -0.27 25.01
C ALA A 250 2.10 -0.39 26.56
N ASN A 251 1.77 0.73 27.23
CA ASN A 251 1.55 0.79 28.67
C ASN A 251 0.05 0.71 29.06
N SER A 252 -0.84 0.37 28.12
CA SER A 252 -2.27 0.20 28.37
C SER A 252 -2.59 -1.17 28.96
N ASP A 253 -3.86 -1.36 29.37
CA ASP A 253 -4.31 -2.68 29.77
C ASP A 253 -4.41 -3.66 28.58
N ASP A 254 -4.51 -4.96 28.89
CA ASP A 254 -4.52 -6.01 27.88
C ASP A 254 -5.75 -5.96 26.95
N ASN A 255 -6.87 -5.41 27.41
CA ASN A 255 -8.07 -5.29 26.58
C ASN A 255 -7.89 -4.21 25.52
N GLU A 256 -7.31 -3.06 25.87
CA GLU A 256 -7.00 -1.98 24.94
C GLU A 256 -5.96 -2.43 23.89
N LYS A 257 -4.91 -3.14 24.32
CA LYS A 257 -3.91 -3.73 23.39
C LYS A 257 -4.56 -4.70 22.40
N LYS A 258 -5.39 -5.62 22.90
CA LYS A 258 -6.14 -6.57 22.05
C LYS A 258 -7.10 -5.87 21.09
N MET A 259 -7.76 -4.79 21.52
CA MET A 259 -8.65 -4.02 20.66
C MET A 259 -7.88 -3.34 19.52
N VAL A 260 -6.76 -2.70 19.82
CA VAL A 260 -5.87 -2.08 18.82
C VAL A 260 -5.36 -3.13 17.83
N GLN A 261 -4.88 -4.28 18.32
CA GLN A 261 -4.43 -5.37 17.46
C GLN A 261 -5.57 -5.90 16.57
N LYS A 262 -6.73 -6.18 17.14
CA LYS A 262 -7.92 -6.67 16.41
C LYS A 262 -8.34 -5.72 15.28
N ASN A 263 -8.39 -4.40 15.56
CA ASN A 263 -8.76 -3.40 14.55
C ASN A 263 -7.71 -3.33 13.44
N TRP A 264 -6.42 -3.37 13.80
CA TRP A 264 -5.35 -3.40 12.80
C TRP A 264 -5.40 -4.67 11.94
N ASP A 265 -5.63 -5.83 12.55
CA ASP A 265 -5.71 -7.12 11.84
C ASP A 265 -6.91 -7.15 10.88
N LYS A 266 -8.05 -6.56 11.27
CA LYS A 266 -9.18 -6.37 10.36
C LYS A 266 -8.77 -5.57 9.13
N ILE A 267 -8.07 -4.43 9.32
CA ILE A 267 -7.59 -3.60 8.22
C ILE A 267 -6.60 -4.39 7.35
N SER A 268 -5.61 -5.04 7.96
CA SER A 268 -4.60 -5.81 7.23
C SER A 268 -5.21 -6.92 6.39
N THR A 269 -6.13 -7.68 6.98
CA THR A 269 -6.83 -8.80 6.33
C THR A 269 -7.68 -8.33 5.16
N ALA A 270 -8.36 -7.19 5.29
CA ALA A 270 -9.20 -6.61 4.24
C ALA A 270 -8.40 -6.31 2.94
N PHE A 271 -7.10 -6.07 3.06
CA PHE A 271 -6.20 -5.83 1.93
C PHE A 271 -5.25 -6.99 1.61
N GLY A 272 -5.42 -8.16 2.24
CA GLY A 272 -4.51 -9.29 2.07
C GLY A 272 -3.07 -8.99 2.48
N ASN A 273 -2.89 -8.17 3.53
CA ASN A 273 -1.61 -7.69 4.05
C ASN A 273 -0.77 -6.84 3.04
N ASP A 274 -1.40 -6.28 2.01
CA ASP A 274 -0.75 -5.39 1.05
C ASP A 274 -0.52 -4.01 1.66
N SER A 275 0.71 -3.72 2.06
CA SER A 275 1.11 -2.48 2.72
C SER A 275 0.86 -1.22 1.88
N ASP A 276 0.90 -1.29 0.54
CA ASP A 276 0.63 -0.15 -0.35
C ASP A 276 -0.86 0.19 -0.38
N LYS A 277 -1.72 -0.83 -0.43
CA LYS A 277 -3.17 -0.64 -0.37
C LYS A 277 -3.59 -0.09 1.00
N ILE A 278 -3.04 -0.63 2.09
CA ILE A 278 -3.27 -0.12 3.44
C ILE A 278 -2.84 1.36 3.54
N THR A 279 -1.65 1.69 3.03
CA THR A 279 -1.16 3.07 3.00
C THR A 279 -2.11 4.01 2.25
N THR A 280 -2.61 3.58 1.08
CA THR A 280 -3.55 4.35 0.26
C THR A 280 -4.86 4.57 1.01
N PHE A 281 -5.43 3.52 1.61
CA PHE A 281 -6.64 3.59 2.43
C PHE A 281 -6.50 4.58 3.60
N ILE A 282 -5.43 4.45 4.39
CA ILE A 282 -5.17 5.35 5.53
C ILE A 282 -5.01 6.80 5.05
N ARG A 283 -4.36 7.04 3.91
CA ARG A 283 -4.22 8.39 3.32
C ARG A 283 -5.56 9.00 2.93
N VAL A 284 -6.47 8.20 2.37
CA VAL A 284 -7.83 8.64 2.05
C VAL A 284 -8.60 9.02 3.33
N TYR A 285 -8.56 8.18 4.35
CA TYR A 285 -9.18 8.50 5.64
C TYR A 285 -8.57 9.78 6.24
N TRP A 286 -7.24 9.91 6.23
CA TRP A 286 -6.55 11.08 6.80
C TRP A 286 -6.93 12.38 6.11
N SER A 287 -7.15 12.33 4.79
CA SER A 287 -7.64 13.49 4.04
C SER A 287 -9.08 13.88 4.40
N ALA A 288 -9.89 12.92 4.84
CA ALA A 288 -11.25 13.18 5.33
C ALA A 288 -11.28 13.91 6.68
N VAL A 289 -10.39 13.53 7.60
CA VAL A 289 -10.46 14.00 9.00
C VAL A 289 -9.48 15.12 9.33
N LYS A 290 -8.39 15.29 8.56
CA LYS A 290 -7.32 16.26 8.86
C LYS A 290 -6.90 17.09 7.65
N ARG A 291 -6.17 16.51 6.70
CA ARG A 291 -5.63 17.21 5.52
C ARG A 291 -5.17 16.24 4.44
N VAL A 292 -5.12 16.71 3.21
CA VAL A 292 -4.46 16.00 2.12
C VAL A 292 -2.96 16.01 2.35
N VAL A 293 -2.35 14.81 2.28
CA VAL A 293 -0.90 14.61 2.40
C VAL A 293 -0.39 13.68 1.31
N THR A 294 0.87 13.81 0.95
CA THR A 294 1.57 12.81 0.12
C THR A 294 1.87 11.55 0.94
N VAL A 295 2.15 10.44 0.27
CA VAL A 295 2.55 9.18 0.94
C VAL A 295 3.75 9.40 1.87
N ASN A 296 4.74 10.17 1.43
CA ASN A 296 5.95 10.46 2.22
C ASN A 296 5.67 11.33 3.48
N GLN A 297 4.60 12.10 3.47
CA GLN A 297 4.20 12.95 4.60
C GLN A 297 3.22 12.26 5.55
N LEU A 298 2.62 11.13 5.12
CA LEU A 298 1.51 10.49 5.82
C LEU A 298 1.89 10.09 7.24
N PHE A 299 2.96 9.31 7.39
CA PHE A 299 3.42 8.84 8.70
C PHE A 299 3.68 10.00 9.66
N ARG A 300 4.44 11.02 9.21
CA ARG A 300 4.74 12.19 10.04
C ARG A 300 3.46 12.92 10.47
N SER A 301 2.53 13.14 9.53
CA SER A 301 1.28 13.82 9.84
C SER A 301 0.40 13.05 10.84
N ILE A 302 0.40 11.70 10.74
CA ILE A 302 -0.32 10.84 11.67
C ILE A 302 0.35 10.84 13.05
N SER A 303 1.67 10.69 13.13
CA SER A 303 2.40 10.65 14.39
C SER A 303 2.28 11.97 15.18
N GLU A 304 2.24 13.11 14.48
CA GLU A 304 1.96 14.41 15.09
C GLU A 304 0.49 14.52 15.60
N GLY A 305 -0.47 13.97 14.86
CA GLY A 305 -1.90 14.08 15.16
C GLY A 305 -2.42 13.04 16.14
N ILE A 306 -1.88 11.84 16.11
CA ILE A 306 -2.27 10.66 16.92
C ILE A 306 -1.11 10.38 17.89
N ASN A 307 -1.00 11.16 18.95
CA ASN A 307 0.14 11.16 19.86
C ASN A 307 -0.19 10.74 21.29
N ASP A 308 -1.38 10.18 21.48
CA ASP A 308 -1.81 9.61 22.75
C ASP A 308 -2.73 8.39 22.56
N LYS A 309 -2.95 7.65 23.64
CA LYS A 309 -3.77 6.44 23.68
C LYS A 309 -5.19 6.66 23.14
N ASN A 310 -5.88 7.68 23.64
CA ASN A 310 -7.29 7.89 23.29
C ASN A 310 -7.48 8.21 21.81
N LYS A 311 -6.61 9.05 21.25
CA LYS A 311 -6.60 9.32 19.81
C LYS A 311 -6.29 8.08 19.00
N THR A 312 -5.40 7.22 19.48
CA THR A 312 -5.06 5.96 18.83
C THR A 312 -6.25 5.01 18.75
N LEU A 313 -6.97 4.86 19.86
CA LEU A 313 -8.16 4.01 19.93
C LEU A 313 -9.23 4.49 18.94
N LEU A 314 -9.57 5.79 18.98
CA LEU A 314 -10.54 6.39 18.04
C LEU A 314 -10.08 6.28 16.57
N PHE A 315 -8.82 6.54 16.29
CA PHE A 315 -8.26 6.42 14.94
C PHE A 315 -8.43 5.02 14.36
N LEU A 316 -8.14 3.99 15.14
CA LEU A 316 -8.27 2.60 14.68
C LEU A 316 -9.73 2.12 14.63
N GLU A 317 -10.59 2.64 15.51
CA GLU A 317 -12.02 2.39 15.47
C GLU A 317 -12.62 2.94 14.17
N ASP A 318 -12.37 4.21 13.87
CA ASP A 318 -12.81 4.85 12.62
C ASP A 318 -12.32 4.09 11.38
N LEU A 319 -11.04 3.74 11.33
CA LEU A 319 -10.48 2.97 10.21
C LEU A 319 -11.16 1.59 10.07
N SER A 320 -11.37 0.92 11.19
CA SER A 320 -12.03 -0.39 11.23
C SER A 320 -13.51 -0.31 10.80
N GLU A 321 -14.19 0.81 11.04
CA GLU A 321 -15.55 1.06 10.58
C GLU A 321 -15.61 1.24 9.06
N VAL A 322 -14.73 2.06 8.49
CA VAL A 322 -14.81 2.43 7.07
C VAL A 322 -14.07 1.49 6.10
N VAL A 323 -13.26 0.54 6.60
CA VAL A 323 -12.47 -0.34 5.73
C VAL A 323 -13.33 -1.23 4.84
N ASP A 324 -14.43 -1.77 5.35
CA ASP A 324 -15.33 -2.62 4.57
C ASP A 324 -16.01 -1.84 3.45
N TYR A 325 -16.43 -0.59 3.71
CA TYR A 325 -16.98 0.31 2.69
C TYR A 325 -15.96 0.65 1.61
N TYR A 326 -14.71 0.92 2.01
CA TYR A 326 -13.64 1.18 1.06
C TYR A 326 -13.43 -0.01 0.11
N VAL A 327 -13.30 -1.21 0.67
CA VAL A 327 -13.09 -2.43 -0.11
C VAL A 327 -14.29 -2.70 -1.04
N ALA A 328 -15.52 -2.52 -0.56
CA ALA A 328 -16.73 -2.67 -1.37
C ALA A 328 -16.73 -1.71 -2.58
N MET A 329 -16.38 -0.43 -2.36
CA MET A 329 -16.27 0.56 -3.45
C MET A 329 -15.14 0.21 -4.43
N GLU A 330 -13.98 -0.24 -3.94
CA GLU A 330 -12.86 -0.67 -4.79
C GLU A 330 -13.23 -1.89 -5.64
N ASN A 331 -14.01 -2.82 -5.12
CA ASN A 331 -14.52 -4.00 -5.81
C ASN A 331 -15.73 -3.71 -6.70
N SER A 332 -16.12 -2.47 -6.90
CA SER A 332 -17.28 -2.07 -7.71
C SER A 332 -18.61 -2.68 -7.24
N LEU A 333 -18.76 -2.92 -5.93
CA LEU A 333 -19.95 -3.52 -5.32
C LEU A 333 -20.34 -4.85 -6.01
N SER A 334 -19.33 -5.69 -6.29
CA SER A 334 -19.45 -6.83 -7.19
C SER A 334 -20.17 -8.03 -6.56
N ASN A 335 -20.30 -8.08 -5.26
CA ASN A 335 -20.93 -9.19 -4.55
C ASN A 335 -22.05 -8.72 -3.61
N LYS A 336 -22.89 -9.67 -3.18
CA LYS A 336 -24.04 -9.38 -2.31
C LYS A 336 -23.65 -8.74 -0.98
N LYS A 337 -22.53 -9.18 -0.36
CA LYS A 337 -22.05 -8.64 0.91
C LYS A 337 -21.65 -7.17 0.80
N ASP A 338 -20.98 -6.80 -0.29
CA ASP A 338 -20.57 -5.41 -0.54
C ASP A 338 -21.79 -4.49 -0.70
N LYS A 339 -22.88 -5.00 -1.32
CA LYS A 339 -24.13 -4.27 -1.48
C LYS A 339 -24.87 -4.11 -0.15
N GLU A 340 -24.98 -5.16 0.64
CA GLU A 340 -25.64 -5.11 1.96
C GLU A 340 -25.06 -4.04 2.91
N LEU A 341 -23.78 -3.62 2.71
CA LEU A 341 -23.18 -2.54 3.49
C LEU A 341 -23.88 -1.19 3.28
N PHE A 342 -24.21 -0.88 2.03
CA PHE A 342 -24.90 0.38 1.71
C PHE A 342 -26.41 0.26 1.92
N ASN A 343 -26.99 -0.93 1.69
CA ASN A 343 -28.42 -1.23 1.83
C ASN A 343 -29.33 -0.19 1.16
N ASP A 344 -28.97 0.21 -0.09
CA ASP A 344 -29.66 1.23 -0.86
C ASP A 344 -29.28 1.13 -2.34
N ASP A 345 -30.20 0.64 -3.19
CA ASP A 345 -29.97 0.38 -4.61
C ASP A 345 -29.55 1.64 -5.39
N THR A 346 -30.02 2.80 -5.00
CA THR A 346 -29.70 4.07 -5.65
C THR A 346 -28.26 4.49 -5.34
N ILE A 347 -27.86 4.42 -4.06
CA ILE A 347 -26.48 4.68 -3.62
C ILE A 347 -25.53 3.72 -4.33
N GLU A 348 -25.84 2.42 -4.30
CA GLU A 348 -25.02 1.38 -4.94
C GLU A 348 -24.82 1.64 -6.43
N SER A 349 -25.91 1.99 -7.14
CA SER A 349 -25.87 2.29 -8.57
C SER A 349 -25.00 3.51 -8.87
N MET A 350 -25.10 4.57 -8.07
CA MET A 350 -24.29 5.78 -8.24
C MET A 350 -22.82 5.53 -7.95
N LEU A 351 -22.49 4.78 -6.89
CA LEU A 351 -21.12 4.40 -6.55
C LEU A 351 -20.50 3.49 -7.62
N PHE A 352 -21.28 2.53 -8.13
CA PHE A 352 -20.87 1.71 -9.27
C PHE A 352 -20.51 2.57 -10.49
N ILE A 353 -21.33 3.57 -10.82
CA ILE A 353 -21.05 4.49 -11.93
C ILE A 353 -19.78 5.29 -11.65
N LEU A 354 -19.63 5.89 -10.48
CA LEU A 354 -18.42 6.62 -10.12
C LEU A 354 -17.17 5.76 -10.28
N LYS A 355 -17.22 4.51 -9.83
CA LYS A 355 -16.11 3.56 -10.01
C LYS A 355 -15.83 3.25 -11.48
N LYS A 356 -16.86 3.00 -12.28
CA LYS A 356 -16.72 2.77 -13.74
C LYS A 356 -16.19 4.01 -14.49
N LEU A 357 -16.44 5.19 -13.98
CA LEU A 357 -15.87 6.45 -14.47
C LEU A 357 -14.44 6.70 -13.98
N GLY A 358 -13.87 5.80 -13.18
CA GLY A 358 -12.52 5.93 -12.61
C GLY A 358 -12.42 6.97 -11.50
N VAL A 359 -13.51 7.20 -10.75
CA VAL A 359 -13.57 8.24 -9.70
C VAL A 359 -13.46 7.62 -8.32
N SER A 360 -12.41 7.99 -7.58
CA SER A 360 -12.21 7.62 -6.17
C SER A 360 -11.98 8.83 -5.25
N LEU A 361 -11.84 10.02 -5.82
CA LEU A 361 -11.55 11.25 -5.08
C LEU A 361 -12.63 11.65 -4.07
N HIS A 362 -13.85 11.12 -4.20
CA HIS A 362 -14.98 11.39 -3.32
C HIS A 362 -15.00 10.54 -2.04
N TYR A 363 -14.16 9.51 -1.93
CA TYR A 363 -14.12 8.62 -0.77
C TYR A 363 -13.99 9.36 0.58
N PRO A 364 -13.19 10.45 0.71
CA PRO A 364 -13.14 11.22 1.94
C PRO A 364 -14.51 11.74 2.40
N ILE A 365 -15.37 12.22 1.49
CA ILE A 365 -16.72 12.68 1.82
C ILE A 365 -17.56 11.53 2.35
N LEU A 366 -17.53 10.37 1.67
CA LEU A 366 -18.28 9.18 2.10
C LEU A 366 -17.84 8.71 3.49
N PHE A 367 -16.53 8.69 3.76
CA PHE A 367 -16.02 8.33 5.09
C PHE A 367 -16.55 9.25 6.18
N SER A 368 -16.49 10.56 5.95
CA SER A 368 -17.02 11.52 6.92
C SER A 368 -18.51 11.36 7.13
N MET A 369 -19.30 11.11 6.07
CA MET A 369 -20.74 10.86 6.21
C MET A 369 -21.04 9.57 6.96
N ILE A 370 -20.34 8.48 6.68
CA ILE A 370 -20.51 7.18 7.37
C ILE A 370 -20.18 7.35 8.85
N LEU A 371 -19.00 7.85 9.18
CA LEU A 371 -18.53 8.03 10.55
C LEU A 371 -19.35 9.05 11.37
N ARG A 372 -20.11 9.93 10.71
CA ARG A 372 -21.05 10.87 11.36
C ARG A 372 -22.49 10.38 11.35
N GLY A 373 -22.74 9.16 10.88
CA GLY A 373 -24.07 8.57 10.89
C GLY A 373 -25.08 9.32 10.01
N THR A 374 -24.63 9.91 8.89
CA THR A 374 -25.51 10.65 7.97
C THR A 374 -26.59 9.73 7.40
N ASP A 375 -27.83 10.19 7.35
CA ASP A 375 -28.97 9.42 6.83
C ASP A 375 -28.85 9.14 5.32
N LYS A 376 -29.62 8.14 4.85
CA LYS A 376 -29.54 7.67 3.46
C LYS A 376 -30.04 8.71 2.45
N ASP A 377 -31.01 9.52 2.78
CA ASP A 377 -31.53 10.55 1.87
C ASP A 377 -30.46 11.61 1.63
N THR A 378 -29.79 12.06 2.67
CA THR A 378 -28.64 12.95 2.59
C THR A 378 -27.51 12.29 1.78
N GLN A 379 -27.18 11.01 2.02
CA GLN A 379 -26.15 10.30 1.25
C GLN A 379 -26.51 10.26 -0.25
N ARG A 380 -27.76 9.95 -0.64
CA ARG A 380 -28.21 9.93 -2.04
C ARG A 380 -28.01 11.28 -2.73
N VAL A 381 -28.46 12.36 -2.10
CA VAL A 381 -28.36 13.71 -2.64
C VAL A 381 -26.91 14.14 -2.83
N VAL A 382 -26.05 13.88 -1.84
CA VAL A 382 -24.64 14.24 -1.88
C VAL A 382 -23.89 13.43 -2.94
N ILE A 383 -24.10 12.10 -3.03
CA ILE A 383 -23.42 11.26 -4.04
C ILE A 383 -23.86 11.66 -5.46
N TYR A 384 -25.15 11.98 -5.66
CA TYR A 384 -25.62 12.50 -6.94
C TYR A 384 -24.93 13.83 -7.31
N LYS A 385 -24.79 14.73 -6.34
CA LYS A 385 -24.09 16.01 -6.55
C LYS A 385 -22.59 15.80 -6.87
N ILE A 386 -21.93 14.88 -6.20
CA ILE A 386 -20.54 14.49 -6.49
C ILE A 386 -20.40 14.02 -7.95
N LEU A 387 -21.33 13.18 -8.41
CA LEU A 387 -21.36 12.70 -9.79
C LEU A 387 -21.57 13.85 -10.77
N SER A 388 -22.49 14.76 -10.47
CA SER A 388 -22.76 15.98 -11.26
C SER A 388 -21.51 16.86 -11.36
N VAL A 389 -20.89 17.19 -10.24
CA VAL A 389 -19.65 17.98 -10.17
C VAL A 389 -18.54 17.33 -11.00
N PHE A 390 -18.34 16.01 -10.86
CA PHE A 390 -17.33 15.30 -11.63
C PHE A 390 -17.58 15.37 -13.14
N ILE A 391 -18.80 15.13 -13.58
CA ILE A 391 -19.16 15.17 -15.01
C ILE A 391 -18.94 16.58 -15.58
N ARG A 392 -19.44 17.61 -14.92
CA ARG A 392 -19.21 19.00 -15.36
C ARG A 392 -17.72 19.36 -15.40
N HIS A 393 -16.99 19.10 -14.30
CA HIS A 393 -15.61 19.52 -14.14
C HIS A 393 -14.65 18.77 -15.06
N ARG A 394 -14.71 17.42 -15.00
CA ARG A 394 -13.74 16.56 -15.67
C ARG A 394 -14.17 16.10 -17.05
N THR A 395 -15.42 15.61 -17.16
CA THR A 395 -15.87 14.97 -18.41
C THR A 395 -16.16 16.00 -19.50
N ILE A 396 -16.87 17.06 -19.15
CA ILE A 396 -17.28 18.10 -20.12
C ILE A 396 -16.20 19.18 -20.24
N CYS A 397 -15.82 19.82 -19.13
CA CYS A 397 -14.85 20.93 -19.16
C CYS A 397 -13.37 20.51 -19.23
N GLY A 398 -13.07 19.21 -19.15
CA GLY A 398 -11.70 18.70 -19.34
C GLY A 398 -10.67 19.14 -18.28
N LYS A 399 -11.12 19.66 -17.13
CA LYS A 399 -10.23 20.20 -16.08
C LYS A 399 -9.48 19.10 -15.32
N GLY A 400 -8.34 19.45 -14.72
CA GLY A 400 -7.56 18.54 -13.89
C GLY A 400 -8.26 18.14 -12.60
N THR A 401 -7.86 17.01 -12.01
CA THR A 401 -8.49 16.45 -10.82
C THR A 401 -7.97 17.01 -9.48
N ASN A 402 -6.85 17.73 -9.48
CA ASN A 402 -6.25 18.28 -8.24
C ASN A 402 -7.19 19.23 -7.47
N THR A 403 -7.99 20.02 -8.19
CA THR A 403 -8.99 20.92 -7.58
C THR A 403 -10.08 20.10 -6.90
N LEU A 404 -10.55 19.02 -7.55
CA LEU A 404 -11.56 18.12 -6.97
C LEU A 404 -11.02 17.41 -5.70
N GLU A 405 -9.77 16.90 -5.73
CA GLU A 405 -9.17 16.25 -4.57
C GLU A 405 -9.14 17.17 -3.35
N LYS A 406 -8.66 18.39 -3.53
CA LYS A 406 -8.59 19.38 -2.44
C LYS A 406 -9.97 19.81 -1.97
N GLY A 407 -10.90 20.07 -2.87
CA GLY A 407 -12.26 20.49 -2.55
C GLY A 407 -13.04 19.39 -1.82
N TYR A 408 -13.00 18.17 -2.31
CA TYR A 408 -13.66 17.04 -1.64
C TYR A 408 -13.09 16.78 -0.25
N ALA A 409 -11.76 16.87 -0.08
CA ALA A 409 -11.14 16.75 1.24
C ALA A 409 -11.58 17.87 2.19
N LYS A 410 -11.67 19.14 1.72
CA LYS A 410 -12.16 20.26 2.52
C LYS A 410 -13.60 20.05 2.98
N ILE A 411 -14.47 19.64 2.08
CA ILE A 411 -15.88 19.36 2.38
C ILE A 411 -16.00 18.17 3.37
N ALA A 412 -15.22 17.10 3.16
CA ALA A 412 -15.15 15.97 4.08
C ALA A 412 -14.75 16.41 5.50
N GLN A 413 -13.75 17.29 5.63
CA GLN A 413 -13.32 17.84 6.91
C GLN A 413 -14.41 18.71 7.57
N ASN A 414 -15.20 19.45 6.77
CA ASN A 414 -16.31 20.25 7.30
C ASN A 414 -17.43 19.35 7.80
N ILE A 415 -17.75 18.23 7.12
CA ILE A 415 -18.67 17.21 7.61
C ILE A 415 -18.10 16.56 8.89
N TRP A 416 -16.84 16.13 8.87
CA TRP A 416 -16.18 15.53 10.02
C TRP A 416 -16.22 16.41 11.25
N ASN A 417 -15.95 17.71 11.09
CA ASN A 417 -15.96 18.69 12.17
C ASN A 417 -17.36 19.24 12.50
N GLN A 418 -18.42 18.66 11.90
CA GLN A 418 -19.83 19.04 12.11
C GLN A 418 -20.13 20.53 11.81
N LYS A 419 -19.37 21.11 10.88
CA LYS A 419 -19.68 22.47 10.39
C LYS A 419 -20.83 22.49 9.40
N ILE A 420 -20.99 21.41 8.67
CA ILE A 420 -22.09 21.11 7.76
C ILE A 420 -22.55 19.66 8.02
N SER A 421 -23.84 19.42 7.98
CA SER A 421 -24.42 18.10 8.35
C SER A 421 -25.61 17.70 7.48
N THR A 422 -26.33 18.65 6.92
CA THR A 422 -27.51 18.39 6.09
C THR A 422 -27.15 18.24 4.62
N GLY A 423 -27.98 17.52 3.86
CA GLY A 423 -27.81 17.37 2.43
C GLY A 423 -27.73 18.71 1.68
N VAL A 424 -28.53 19.69 2.11
CA VAL A 424 -28.54 21.04 1.53
C VAL A 424 -27.22 21.76 1.77
N GLU A 425 -26.73 21.77 3.01
CA GLU A 425 -25.44 22.41 3.34
C GLU A 425 -24.28 21.81 2.56
N ILE A 426 -24.22 20.46 2.52
CA ILE A 426 -23.12 19.75 1.82
C ILE A 426 -23.18 19.98 0.32
N THR A 427 -24.36 19.94 -0.28
CA THR A 427 -24.50 20.16 -1.73
C THR A 427 -24.26 21.62 -2.13
N THR A 428 -24.64 22.57 -1.29
CA THR A 428 -24.33 23.99 -1.49
C THR A 428 -22.81 24.22 -1.48
N GLU A 429 -22.09 23.63 -0.52
CA GLU A 429 -20.63 23.76 -0.48
C GLU A 429 -19.95 23.05 -1.68
N LEU A 430 -20.49 21.92 -2.16
CA LEU A 430 -20.04 21.30 -3.41
C LEU A 430 -20.23 22.22 -4.62
N ASP A 431 -21.35 22.93 -4.67
CA ASP A 431 -21.63 23.89 -5.75
C ASP A 431 -20.68 25.10 -5.69
N ASP A 432 -20.56 25.72 -4.56
CA ASP A 432 -19.73 26.92 -4.36
C ASP A 432 -18.24 26.66 -4.64
N GLU A 433 -17.72 25.51 -4.21
CA GLU A 433 -16.29 25.20 -4.31
C GLU A 433 -15.89 24.58 -5.65
N LEU A 434 -16.76 23.77 -6.27
CA LEU A 434 -16.34 22.85 -7.34
C LEU A 434 -17.20 22.85 -8.59
N LEU A 435 -18.46 23.31 -8.52
CA LEU A 435 -19.35 23.23 -9.67
C LEU A 435 -18.93 24.24 -10.75
N LYS A 436 -18.90 23.76 -11.98
CA LYS A 436 -18.65 24.63 -13.14
C LYS A 436 -19.93 25.35 -13.55
N SER A 437 -19.80 26.62 -13.91
CA SER A 437 -20.94 27.44 -14.33
C SER A 437 -21.62 26.88 -15.59
N ASP A 438 -22.91 27.13 -15.73
CA ASP A 438 -23.69 26.68 -16.89
C ASP A 438 -23.11 27.21 -18.20
N VAL A 439 -22.62 28.45 -18.22
CA VAL A 439 -21.98 29.04 -19.40
C VAL A 439 -20.69 28.29 -19.76
N GLU A 440 -19.85 27.97 -18.79
CA GLU A 440 -18.61 27.21 -19.03
C GLU A 440 -18.93 25.80 -19.53
N VAL A 441 -19.89 25.10 -18.91
CA VAL A 441 -20.30 23.74 -19.29
C VAL A 441 -20.90 23.74 -20.71
N LYS A 442 -21.82 24.67 -21.04
CA LYS A 442 -22.42 24.78 -22.37
C LYS A 442 -21.37 24.99 -23.45
N ASN A 443 -20.50 25.97 -23.27
CA ASN A 443 -19.44 26.30 -24.23
C ASN A 443 -18.46 25.11 -24.40
N ALA A 444 -18.09 24.45 -23.33
CA ALA A 444 -17.21 23.28 -23.39
C ALA A 444 -17.89 22.10 -24.09
N PHE A 445 -19.20 21.91 -23.89
CA PHE A 445 -19.93 20.81 -24.52
C PHE A 445 -20.10 21.03 -26.03
N GLN A 446 -20.27 22.25 -26.50
CA GLN A 446 -20.36 22.56 -27.92
C GLN A 446 -19.14 22.12 -28.73
N GLY A 447 -17.95 22.12 -28.12
CA GLY A 447 -16.71 21.61 -28.73
C GLY A 447 -16.31 20.20 -28.24
N LEU A 448 -17.20 19.51 -27.52
CA LEU A 448 -16.83 18.22 -26.90
C LEU A 448 -16.77 17.10 -27.95
N SER A 449 -15.57 16.51 -28.07
CA SER A 449 -15.32 15.30 -28.84
C SER A 449 -14.77 14.19 -27.94
N LYS A 450 -15.10 12.94 -28.23
CA LYS A 450 -14.70 11.75 -27.45
C LYS A 450 -14.42 10.56 -28.37
N GLU A 451 -13.16 10.21 -28.54
CA GLU A 451 -12.77 9.02 -29.29
C GLU A 451 -13.33 7.73 -28.68
N THR A 452 -14.04 6.92 -29.48
CA THR A 452 -14.57 5.61 -29.04
C THR A 452 -13.55 4.49 -29.03
N LYS A 453 -12.41 4.66 -29.71
CA LYS A 453 -11.38 3.61 -29.91
C LYS A 453 -10.62 3.23 -28.65
N LYS A 454 -10.72 3.99 -27.56
CA LYS A 454 -10.03 3.69 -26.29
C LYS A 454 -10.91 2.79 -25.41
N LYS A 455 -10.38 1.60 -25.05
CA LYS A 455 -11.04 0.65 -24.15
C LYS A 455 -11.05 1.15 -22.69
N GLY A 456 -11.98 0.66 -21.88
CA GLY A 456 -12.03 0.92 -20.44
C GLY A 456 -12.87 2.15 -20.05
N GLU A 457 -12.40 2.93 -19.07
CA GLU A 457 -13.10 4.08 -18.45
C GLU A 457 -13.67 5.10 -19.45
N LYS A 458 -12.95 5.37 -20.55
CA LYS A 458 -13.40 6.32 -21.58
C LYS A 458 -14.64 5.85 -22.34
N ARG A 459 -14.78 4.53 -22.58
CA ARG A 459 -15.99 3.94 -23.18
C ARG A 459 -17.18 4.10 -22.23
N TRP A 460 -16.98 3.81 -20.96
CA TRP A 460 -18.01 3.94 -19.93
C TRP A 460 -18.48 5.38 -19.77
N THR A 461 -17.55 6.33 -19.76
CA THR A 461 -17.88 7.76 -19.72
C THR A 461 -18.82 8.17 -20.84
N LEU A 462 -18.54 7.72 -22.07
CA LEU A 462 -19.38 8.04 -23.22
C LEU A 462 -20.75 7.36 -23.15
N ILE A 463 -20.80 6.07 -22.75
CA ILE A 463 -22.08 5.36 -22.56
C ILE A 463 -22.96 6.07 -21.52
N TYR A 464 -22.36 6.43 -20.37
CA TYR A 464 -23.10 7.11 -19.31
C TYR A 464 -23.59 8.51 -19.73
N LEU A 465 -22.75 9.27 -20.42
CA LEU A 465 -23.13 10.58 -20.96
C LEU A 465 -24.31 10.46 -21.93
N MET A 466 -24.24 9.53 -22.89
CA MET A 466 -25.31 9.27 -23.86
C MET A 466 -26.59 8.75 -23.21
N TYR A 467 -26.47 7.82 -22.22
CA TYR A 467 -27.61 7.34 -21.46
C TYR A 467 -28.39 8.50 -20.80
N ARG A 468 -27.68 9.41 -20.12
CA ARG A 468 -28.29 10.53 -19.43
C ARG A 468 -28.97 11.51 -20.41
N LEU A 469 -28.33 11.75 -21.56
CA LEU A 469 -28.93 12.55 -22.63
C LEU A 469 -30.20 11.90 -23.21
N TYR A 470 -30.19 10.58 -23.47
CA TYR A 470 -31.36 9.84 -23.95
C TYR A 470 -32.51 9.87 -22.93
N LYS A 471 -32.16 9.76 -21.62
CA LYS A 471 -33.17 9.91 -20.57
C LYS A 471 -33.82 11.29 -20.58
N GLU A 472 -33.06 12.35 -20.84
CA GLU A 472 -33.55 13.72 -20.97
C GLU A 472 -34.41 13.94 -22.22
N TYR A 473 -34.23 13.11 -23.26
CA TYR A 473 -35.09 13.09 -24.45
C TYR A 473 -36.36 12.22 -24.30
N GLY A 474 -36.59 11.62 -23.13
CA GLY A 474 -37.75 10.80 -22.82
C GLY A 474 -37.55 9.29 -22.98
N ASP A 475 -36.35 8.83 -23.38
CA ASP A 475 -36.03 7.41 -23.31
C ASP A 475 -35.70 7.02 -21.84
N PHE A 476 -35.89 5.77 -21.46
CA PHE A 476 -35.66 5.29 -20.08
C PHE A 476 -36.59 5.93 -19.02
N GLU A 477 -37.75 6.45 -19.41
CA GLU A 477 -38.75 6.91 -18.43
C GLU A 477 -39.16 5.77 -17.49
N ASN A 478 -39.30 6.09 -16.21
CA ASN A 478 -39.67 5.14 -15.14
C ASN A 478 -38.74 3.93 -14.95
N ILE A 479 -37.53 3.97 -15.50
CA ILE A 479 -36.53 2.94 -15.29
C ILE A 479 -35.51 3.45 -14.25
N GLU A 480 -35.44 2.75 -13.12
CA GLU A 480 -34.42 3.03 -12.10
C GLU A 480 -33.01 2.76 -12.63
N LEU A 481 -32.04 3.56 -12.17
CA LEU A 481 -30.66 3.47 -12.65
C LEU A 481 -30.08 2.06 -12.49
N SER A 482 -30.42 1.37 -11.40
CA SER A 482 -30.03 -0.01 -11.11
C SER A 482 -30.55 -1.03 -12.13
N GLN A 483 -31.63 -0.69 -12.84
CA GLN A 483 -32.32 -1.55 -13.80
C GLN A 483 -31.88 -1.30 -15.26
N VAL A 484 -31.14 -0.22 -15.52
CA VAL A 484 -30.80 0.19 -16.90
C VAL A 484 -29.91 -0.81 -17.62
N GLY A 485 -29.04 -1.52 -16.89
CA GLY A 485 -28.10 -2.49 -17.46
C GLY A 485 -27.13 -1.82 -18.46
N LEU A 486 -26.44 -0.78 -18.04
CA LEU A 486 -25.51 0.00 -18.87
C LEU A 486 -24.44 -0.85 -19.57
N ASP A 487 -24.08 -2.01 -19.00
CA ASP A 487 -23.17 -2.98 -19.61
C ASP A 487 -23.71 -3.58 -20.92
N ASN A 488 -25.02 -3.54 -21.12
CA ASN A 488 -25.70 -4.04 -22.32
C ASN A 488 -25.83 -2.98 -23.42
N LEU A 489 -25.22 -1.82 -23.21
CA LEU A 489 -25.29 -0.70 -24.13
C LEU A 489 -23.95 -0.42 -24.80
N SER A 490 -24.02 0.09 -26.00
CA SER A 490 -22.88 0.55 -26.78
C SER A 490 -23.16 1.90 -27.42
N VAL A 491 -22.11 2.60 -27.76
CA VAL A 491 -22.15 3.82 -28.55
C VAL A 491 -21.57 3.55 -29.93
N ILE A 492 -22.23 3.99 -30.99
CA ILE A 492 -21.80 3.87 -32.39
C ILE A 492 -21.81 5.25 -33.07
N HIS A 493 -20.97 5.43 -34.09
CA HIS A 493 -21.05 6.63 -34.93
C HIS A 493 -22.28 6.56 -35.84
N ILE A 494 -22.90 7.71 -36.04
CA ILE A 494 -24.02 7.84 -37.00
C ILE A 494 -23.42 7.95 -38.42
N ASN A 495 -22.38 8.73 -38.59
CA ASN A 495 -21.65 8.83 -39.87
C ASN A 495 -20.12 8.87 -39.60
N LYS A 496 -19.36 7.95 -40.21
CA LYS A 496 -17.90 7.89 -40.14
C LYS A 496 -17.18 8.59 -41.28
N ASP A 497 -17.87 8.83 -42.36
CA ASP A 497 -17.32 9.38 -43.60
C ASP A 497 -17.32 10.91 -43.62
N ILE A 498 -17.35 11.47 -42.40
CA ILE A 498 -17.31 12.92 -42.15
C ILE A 498 -15.86 13.36 -41.88
N SER A 499 -15.58 14.66 -42.10
CA SER A 499 -14.33 15.29 -41.75
C SER A 499 -13.85 14.89 -40.33
N SER A 500 -12.54 14.61 -40.17
CA SER A 500 -11.91 14.23 -38.91
C SER A 500 -12.21 15.18 -37.76
N ASP A 501 -12.53 16.44 -38.03
CA ASP A 501 -12.83 17.44 -37.00
C ASP A 501 -14.15 17.21 -36.29
N TYR A 502 -15.11 16.54 -36.93
CA TYR A 502 -16.46 16.34 -36.40
C TYR A 502 -16.82 14.87 -36.14
N VAL A 503 -16.02 13.92 -36.62
CA VAL A 503 -16.34 12.49 -36.53
C VAL A 503 -16.57 12.04 -35.08
N ASP A 504 -15.78 12.54 -34.14
CA ASP A 504 -15.84 12.18 -32.72
C ASP A 504 -16.66 13.17 -31.85
N TYR A 505 -17.43 14.07 -32.47
CA TYR A 505 -18.38 14.93 -31.75
C TYR A 505 -19.51 14.10 -31.14
N ILE A 506 -19.95 14.47 -29.92
CA ILE A 506 -21.02 13.76 -29.20
C ILE A 506 -22.30 13.74 -30.04
N GLY A 507 -22.57 14.80 -30.83
CA GLY A 507 -23.67 14.88 -31.78
C GLY A 507 -23.66 13.83 -32.89
N ASN A 508 -22.50 13.22 -33.17
CA ASN A 508 -22.35 12.13 -34.15
C ASN A 508 -22.49 10.73 -33.56
N TYR A 509 -22.82 10.61 -32.27
CA TYR A 509 -22.98 9.31 -31.63
C TYR A 509 -24.43 8.94 -31.38
N ALA A 510 -24.71 7.64 -31.42
CA ALA A 510 -25.97 7.06 -30.98
C ALA A 510 -25.72 5.96 -29.94
N LEU A 511 -26.64 5.88 -28.97
CA LEU A 511 -26.67 4.82 -27.97
C LEU A 511 -27.55 3.68 -28.50
N VAL A 512 -26.99 2.46 -28.52
CA VAL A 512 -27.71 1.27 -29.01
C VAL A 512 -27.49 0.09 -28.07
N GLU A 513 -28.37 -0.90 -28.18
CA GLU A 513 -28.18 -2.19 -27.51
C GLU A 513 -26.98 -2.94 -28.11
N ASN A 514 -26.21 -3.62 -27.28
CA ASN A 514 -25.04 -4.43 -27.71
C ASN A 514 -25.44 -5.41 -28.82
N LYS A 515 -26.62 -6.04 -28.71
CA LYS A 515 -27.15 -6.97 -29.72
C LYS A 515 -27.23 -6.34 -31.12
N LEU A 516 -27.73 -5.12 -31.25
CA LEU A 516 -27.85 -4.42 -32.52
C LEU A 516 -26.48 -4.00 -33.04
N LYS A 517 -25.60 -3.55 -32.16
CA LYS A 517 -24.20 -3.27 -32.52
C LYS A 517 -23.49 -4.50 -33.07
N ASP A 518 -23.67 -5.65 -32.45
CA ASP A 518 -23.01 -6.90 -32.85
C ASP A 518 -23.61 -7.43 -34.19
N MET A 519 -24.90 -7.18 -34.43
CA MET A 519 -25.61 -7.65 -35.62
C MET A 519 -25.35 -6.78 -36.84
N TYR A 520 -25.46 -5.48 -36.70
CA TYR A 520 -25.37 -4.52 -37.79
C TYR A 520 -24.19 -3.57 -37.68
N GLY A 521 -23.85 -3.17 -36.44
CA GLY A 521 -22.75 -2.27 -36.13
C GLY A 521 -22.85 -0.94 -36.88
N GLU A 522 -21.70 -0.47 -37.33
CA GLU A 522 -21.56 0.73 -38.14
C GLU A 522 -21.56 0.41 -39.65
N ASN A 523 -21.75 -0.87 -40.02
CA ASN A 523 -21.88 -1.28 -41.43
C ASN A 523 -23.28 -1.06 -41.98
N ASP A 524 -24.31 -1.13 -41.11
CA ASP A 524 -25.71 -0.80 -41.45
C ASP A 524 -26.32 0.06 -40.34
N ILE A 525 -25.91 1.31 -40.29
CA ILE A 525 -26.36 2.30 -39.31
C ILE A 525 -27.87 2.46 -39.30
N TYR A 526 -28.50 2.46 -40.49
CA TYR A 526 -29.92 2.59 -40.57
C TYR A 526 -30.67 1.49 -39.81
N LYS A 527 -30.27 0.23 -39.99
CA LYS A 527 -30.86 -0.90 -39.26
C LYS A 527 -30.51 -0.85 -37.77
N SER A 528 -29.27 -0.56 -37.40
CA SER A 528 -28.85 -0.40 -35.98
C SER A 528 -29.76 0.61 -35.26
N LEU A 529 -30.15 1.70 -35.91
CA LEU A 529 -30.99 2.74 -35.32
C LEU A 529 -32.48 2.47 -35.42
N SER A 530 -32.96 1.98 -36.59
CA SER A 530 -34.39 1.75 -36.82
C SER A 530 -34.97 0.56 -36.02
N GLU A 531 -34.13 -0.42 -35.66
CA GLU A 531 -34.51 -1.57 -34.82
C GLU A 531 -34.28 -1.32 -33.34
N SER A 532 -33.63 -0.20 -32.99
CA SER A 532 -33.42 0.17 -31.58
C SER A 532 -34.73 0.60 -30.91
N ARG A 533 -34.88 0.24 -29.67
CA ARG A 533 -36.05 0.61 -28.85
C ARG A 533 -36.10 2.09 -28.45
N TYR A 534 -35.03 2.85 -28.70
CA TYR A 534 -34.92 4.24 -28.25
C TYR A 534 -35.57 5.20 -29.28
N SER A 535 -36.42 6.11 -28.77
CA SER A 535 -37.16 7.10 -29.60
C SER A 535 -36.21 8.08 -30.30
N VAL A 536 -35.11 8.42 -29.63
CA VAL A 536 -34.01 9.24 -30.20
C VAL A 536 -33.46 8.58 -31.47
N ASN A 537 -33.23 7.28 -31.47
CA ASN A 537 -32.69 6.54 -32.61
C ASN A 537 -33.69 6.46 -33.77
N ASN A 538 -34.98 6.32 -33.47
CA ASN A 538 -36.02 6.34 -34.50
C ASN A 538 -36.09 7.68 -35.22
N THR A 539 -35.90 8.78 -34.50
CA THR A 539 -35.83 10.12 -35.09
C THR A 539 -34.63 10.25 -36.04
N ILE A 540 -33.44 9.77 -35.62
CA ILE A 540 -32.24 9.79 -36.45
C ILE A 540 -32.41 8.89 -37.68
N SER A 541 -32.92 7.66 -37.52
CA SER A 541 -33.13 6.73 -38.64
C SER A 541 -34.11 7.25 -39.68
N THR A 542 -35.16 7.95 -39.24
CA THR A 542 -36.11 8.61 -40.14
C THR A 542 -35.42 9.69 -40.99
N LYS A 543 -34.50 10.45 -40.39
CA LYS A 543 -33.70 11.45 -41.11
C LYS A 543 -32.77 10.79 -42.12
N LEU A 544 -32.06 9.73 -41.71
CA LEU A 544 -31.17 8.95 -42.58
C LEU A 544 -31.86 8.30 -43.77
N LYS A 545 -33.12 7.98 -43.66
CA LYS A 545 -33.92 7.44 -44.78
C LYS A 545 -34.09 8.44 -45.92
N ASN A 546 -34.07 9.74 -45.61
CA ASN A 546 -34.35 10.82 -46.55
C ASN A 546 -33.11 11.57 -47.02
N LYS A 547 -32.07 11.60 -46.25
CA LYS A 547 -30.79 12.24 -46.57
C LYS A 547 -29.64 11.66 -45.72
N GLU A 548 -28.41 11.91 -46.16
CA GLU A 548 -27.23 11.59 -45.36
C GLU A 548 -27.16 12.46 -44.10
N TRP A 549 -26.52 11.90 -43.06
CA TRP A 549 -26.19 12.63 -41.84
C TRP A 549 -24.92 13.44 -42.05
N ASP A 550 -25.07 14.75 -42.15
CA ASP A 550 -23.98 15.66 -42.50
C ASP A 550 -23.42 16.44 -41.29
N THR A 551 -22.41 17.25 -41.51
CA THR A 551 -21.75 18.07 -40.48
C THR A 551 -22.72 19.04 -39.82
N GLN A 552 -23.69 19.59 -40.57
CA GLN A 552 -24.67 20.51 -40.02
C GLN A 552 -25.61 19.80 -39.03
N ASP A 553 -26.02 18.55 -39.34
CA ASP A 553 -26.84 17.72 -38.46
C ASP A 553 -26.14 17.43 -37.15
N ILE A 554 -24.80 17.17 -37.19
CA ILE A 554 -23.98 16.93 -36.01
C ILE A 554 -23.92 18.18 -35.14
N ILE A 555 -23.65 19.35 -35.72
CA ILE A 555 -23.54 20.62 -35.00
C ILE A 555 -24.88 21.00 -34.36
N GLU A 556 -25.98 20.88 -35.09
CA GLU A 556 -27.34 21.17 -34.58
C GLU A 556 -27.67 20.29 -33.38
N ARG A 557 -27.41 18.98 -33.49
CA ARG A 557 -27.64 18.02 -32.38
C ARG A 557 -26.70 18.27 -31.20
N GLN A 558 -25.45 18.59 -31.46
CA GLN A 558 -24.46 18.95 -30.39
C GLN A 558 -24.94 20.19 -29.63
N ASN A 559 -25.44 21.21 -30.32
CA ASN A 559 -25.98 22.43 -29.72
C ASN A 559 -27.24 22.16 -28.90
N ASP A 560 -28.16 21.33 -29.39
CA ASP A 560 -29.33 20.91 -28.62
C ASP A 560 -28.95 20.15 -27.36
N MET A 561 -28.05 19.16 -27.48
CA MET A 561 -27.50 18.45 -26.34
C MET A 561 -26.80 19.36 -25.31
N SER A 562 -26.10 20.41 -25.78
CA SER A 562 -25.42 21.38 -24.89
C SER A 562 -26.40 22.17 -24.01
N ASN A 563 -27.62 22.38 -24.43
CA ASN A 563 -28.67 22.99 -23.62
C ASN A 563 -29.26 21.98 -22.61
N LYS A 564 -29.48 20.72 -23.04
CA LYS A 564 -30.04 19.68 -22.16
C LYS A 564 -29.11 19.25 -21.05
N VAL A 565 -27.81 19.26 -21.30
CA VAL A 565 -26.78 18.94 -20.31
C VAL A 565 -26.92 19.77 -19.03
N LEU A 566 -27.36 21.03 -19.13
CA LEU A 566 -27.53 21.92 -17.99
C LEU A 566 -28.66 21.48 -17.04
N GLY A 567 -29.69 20.82 -17.55
CA GLY A 567 -30.76 20.25 -16.73
C GLY A 567 -30.42 18.87 -16.12
N ILE A 568 -29.42 18.19 -16.68
CA ILE A 568 -29.05 16.85 -16.25
C ILE A 568 -28.08 16.86 -15.05
N TRP A 569 -27.12 17.75 -15.10
CA TRP A 569 -26.03 17.84 -14.09
C TRP A 569 -25.93 19.27 -13.49
#